data_ea39b75910a5bbb396cbf3c581e94ea1
#
_entry.id   ea39b75910a5bbb396cbf3c581e94ea1
#
_cell.length_a   1.000
_cell.length_b   1.000
_cell.length_c   1.000
_cell.angle_alpha   90.00
_cell.angle_beta   90.00
_cell.angle_gamma   90.00
#
_symmetry.space_group_name_H-M   'P 1'
#
loop_
_entity.id
_entity.type
_entity.pdbx_description
1 polymer ?
#
loop_
_entity_poly.entity_id
_entity_poly.type
_entity_poly.pdbx_seq_one_letter_code
_entity_poly.pdbx_strand_id
1 'polypeptide(L)'
;MRKHKISVAGHLCLDLHPDLKSLPANALITPGKVFEIGDLGIGTGGSVSNTGISLFKLGVDTQLLTCVGDDMVSQMILESIAVHHPTLIENIKILENQHGSYTMVFSPENQDRTLIHYPGTNENFGIEHIDFELLNETAIFHLGYPPLLPRLVDEDGFELELLYSKVKESGVVTS
;
A
#
# COMPACT_ATOMS: atom_id res chain seq x y z
N MET A 1 0.20 21.72 -21.75
CA MET A 1 1.47 21.28 -21.13
C MET A 1 1.63 19.78 -21.32
N ARG A 2 2.87 19.27 -21.44
CA ARG A 2 3.09 17.81 -21.57
C ARG A 2 2.94 17.19 -20.19
N LYS A 3 2.01 16.24 -20.02
CA LYS A 3 1.83 15.49 -18.79
C LYS A 3 3.09 14.64 -18.54
N HIS A 4 3.63 14.63 -17.34
CA HIS A 4 4.87 13.88 -17.03
C HIS A 4 4.82 13.18 -15.67
N LYS A 5 3.83 13.49 -14.83
CA LYS A 5 3.64 12.88 -13.53
C LYS A 5 3.11 11.45 -13.65
N ILE A 6 3.53 10.56 -12.76
CA ILE A 6 2.96 9.22 -12.61
C ILE A 6 2.15 9.17 -11.32
N SER A 7 0.90 8.78 -11.43
CA SER A 7 0.02 8.52 -10.29
C SER A 7 0.01 7.03 -9.98
N VAL A 8 0.41 6.67 -8.78
CA VAL A 8 0.40 5.28 -8.30
C VAL A 8 -0.69 5.14 -7.26
N ALA A 9 -1.70 4.33 -7.58
CA ALA A 9 -2.87 4.11 -6.74
C ALA A 9 -2.97 2.64 -6.29
N GLY A 10 -3.73 2.41 -5.22
CA GLY A 10 -4.11 1.08 -4.79
C GLY A 10 -3.61 0.70 -3.41
N HIS A 11 -3.15 -0.54 -3.28
CA HIS A 11 -2.80 -1.17 -2.00
C HIS A 11 -1.55 -0.57 -1.35
N LEU A 12 -1.69 -0.24 -0.06
CA LEU A 12 -0.62 0.24 0.82
C LEU A 12 -0.74 -0.42 2.20
N CYS A 13 0.36 -0.89 2.78
CA CYS A 13 0.37 -1.45 4.13
C CYS A 13 1.71 -1.20 4.85
N LEU A 14 1.70 -1.40 6.17
CA LEU A 14 2.90 -1.51 6.98
C LEU A 14 3.38 -2.97 6.96
N ASP A 15 4.64 -3.21 6.64
CA ASP A 15 5.24 -4.54 6.72
C ASP A 15 6.08 -4.66 7.99
N LEU A 16 5.76 -5.64 8.83
CA LEU A 16 6.44 -5.97 10.07
C LEU A 16 7.26 -7.24 9.86
N HIS A 17 8.58 -7.13 9.96
CA HIS A 17 9.55 -8.19 9.72
C HIS A 17 10.26 -8.60 11.01
N PRO A 18 9.67 -9.45 11.87
CA PRO A 18 10.39 -9.96 13.04
C PRO A 18 11.58 -10.84 12.59
N ASP A 19 12.75 -10.66 13.20
CA ASP A 19 13.90 -11.54 12.96
C ASP A 19 13.67 -12.89 13.67
N LEU A 20 13.42 -13.93 12.87
CA LEU A 20 13.07 -15.28 13.33
C LEU A 20 14.23 -16.29 13.21
N LYS A 21 15.45 -15.84 12.91
CA LYS A 21 16.59 -16.74 12.66
C LYS A 21 16.89 -17.72 13.80
N SER A 22 16.60 -17.32 15.04
CA SER A 22 16.81 -18.17 16.22
C SER A 22 15.61 -19.05 16.57
N LEU A 23 14.49 -18.93 15.85
CA LEU A 23 13.25 -19.63 16.17
C LEU A 23 13.28 -21.07 15.66
N PRO A 24 12.88 -22.07 16.49
CA PRO A 24 12.66 -23.41 16.00
C PRO A 24 11.47 -23.44 15.01
N ALA A 25 11.53 -24.29 14.01
CA ALA A 25 10.54 -24.35 12.92
C ALA A 25 9.08 -24.53 13.39
N ASN A 26 8.86 -25.09 14.56
CA ASN A 26 7.54 -25.32 15.15
C ASN A 26 7.12 -24.25 16.16
N ALA A 27 7.90 -23.18 16.36
CA ALA A 27 7.64 -22.19 17.40
C ALA A 27 6.26 -21.54 17.25
N LEU A 28 5.90 -21.13 16.04
CA LEU A 28 4.64 -20.45 15.75
C LEU A 28 3.38 -21.30 16.01
N ILE A 29 3.54 -22.63 16.09
CA ILE A 29 2.43 -23.57 16.34
C ILE A 29 2.54 -24.28 17.70
N THR A 30 3.42 -23.82 18.59
CA THR A 30 3.59 -24.42 19.92
C THR A 30 2.85 -23.60 20.98
N PRO A 31 1.67 -24.05 21.45
CA PRO A 31 0.87 -23.28 22.41
C PRO A 31 1.57 -23.12 23.76
N GLY A 32 1.31 -21.98 24.44
CA GLY A 32 1.73 -21.75 25.81
C GLY A 32 3.23 -21.57 26.01
N LYS A 33 4.01 -21.37 24.96
CA LYS A 33 5.43 -21.07 25.02
C LYS A 33 5.72 -19.61 24.70
N VAL A 34 6.78 -19.09 25.32
CA VAL A 34 7.37 -17.79 24.99
C VAL A 34 8.68 -18.07 24.27
N PHE A 35 8.86 -17.45 23.13
CA PHE A 35 10.11 -17.50 22.37
C PHE A 35 10.68 -16.10 22.24
N GLU A 36 11.98 -15.98 22.44
CA GLU A 36 12.69 -14.74 22.15
C GLU A 36 13.04 -14.69 20.66
N ILE A 37 12.85 -13.52 20.08
CA ILE A 37 13.16 -13.23 18.68
C ILE A 37 14.15 -12.07 18.58
N GLY A 38 14.72 -11.83 17.42
CA GLY A 38 15.58 -10.67 17.17
C GLY A 38 14.80 -9.37 16.96
N ASP A 39 15.44 -8.40 16.34
CA ASP A 39 14.87 -7.07 16.08
C ASP A 39 13.64 -7.12 15.16
N LEU A 40 12.78 -6.13 15.32
CA LEU A 40 11.65 -5.93 14.43
C LEU A 40 12.04 -4.97 13.30
N GLY A 41 12.16 -5.47 12.08
CA GLY A 41 12.20 -4.65 10.89
C GLY A 41 10.83 -4.06 10.58
N ILE A 42 10.79 -2.78 10.20
CA ILE A 42 9.57 -2.08 9.80
C ILE A 42 9.78 -1.47 8.43
N GLY A 43 8.83 -1.67 7.55
CA GLY A 43 8.81 -1.11 6.20
C GLY A 43 7.41 -0.83 5.71
N THR A 44 7.29 -0.35 4.49
CA THR A 44 6.01 -0.22 3.82
C THR A 44 5.92 -1.20 2.67
N GLY A 45 4.76 -1.82 2.52
CA GLY A 45 4.42 -2.76 1.46
C GLY A 45 3.29 -2.27 0.57
N GLY A 46 2.97 -3.09 -0.42
CA GLY A 46 1.97 -2.77 -1.43
C GLY A 46 2.53 -2.03 -2.63
N SER A 47 1.73 -1.96 -3.69
CA SER A 47 2.15 -1.35 -4.96
C SER A 47 2.41 0.15 -4.82
N VAL A 48 1.60 0.84 -4.02
CA VAL A 48 1.72 2.30 -3.81
C VAL A 48 3.11 2.64 -3.26
N SER A 49 3.55 1.93 -2.24
CA SER A 49 4.89 2.10 -1.68
C SER A 49 5.97 1.59 -2.64
N ASN A 50 5.89 0.31 -3.04
CA ASN A 50 6.97 -0.33 -3.80
C ASN A 50 7.20 0.31 -5.16
N THR A 51 6.14 0.57 -5.92
CA THR A 51 6.23 1.22 -7.23
C THR A 51 6.45 2.72 -7.08
N GLY A 52 5.66 3.38 -6.23
CA GLY A 52 5.69 4.84 -6.11
C GLY A 52 7.03 5.37 -5.58
N ILE A 53 7.54 4.81 -4.48
CA ILE A 53 8.83 5.22 -3.93
C ILE A 53 9.98 4.88 -4.89
N SER A 54 9.89 3.75 -5.60
CA SER A 54 10.91 3.38 -6.59
C SER A 54 10.95 4.36 -7.76
N LEU A 55 9.81 4.75 -8.29
CA LEU A 55 9.71 5.77 -9.34
C LEU A 55 10.26 7.11 -8.87
N PHE A 56 9.88 7.53 -7.66
CA PHE A 56 10.39 8.77 -7.07
C PHE A 56 11.92 8.75 -6.94
N LYS A 57 12.50 7.66 -6.42
CA LYS A 57 13.96 7.48 -6.31
C LYS A 57 14.68 7.50 -7.66
N LEU A 58 14.00 7.10 -8.73
CA LEU A 58 14.50 7.20 -10.10
C LEU A 58 14.34 8.60 -10.72
N GLY A 59 13.85 9.58 -9.95
CA GLY A 59 13.69 10.97 -10.39
C GLY A 59 12.41 11.23 -11.19
N VAL A 60 11.44 10.33 -11.13
CA VAL A 60 10.14 10.53 -11.76
C VAL A 60 9.25 11.36 -10.84
N ASP A 61 8.59 12.38 -11.37
CA ASP A 61 7.55 13.13 -10.66
C ASP A 61 6.37 12.18 -10.37
N THR A 62 6.23 11.82 -9.08
CA THR A 62 5.32 10.74 -8.65
C THR A 62 4.40 11.24 -7.55
N GLN A 63 3.14 10.85 -7.62
CA GLN A 63 2.15 11.05 -6.56
C GLN A 63 1.51 9.72 -6.17
N LEU A 64 1.19 9.57 -4.88
CA LEU A 64 0.59 8.38 -4.31
C LEU A 64 -0.88 8.65 -4.00
N LEU A 65 -1.77 7.81 -4.54
CA LEU A 65 -3.22 7.93 -4.40
C LEU A 65 -3.77 6.70 -3.69
N THR A 66 -3.97 6.83 -2.39
CA THR A 66 -4.47 5.74 -1.54
C THR A 66 -5.10 6.31 -0.28
N CYS A 67 -5.51 5.46 0.64
CA CYS A 67 -5.98 5.88 1.94
C CYS A 67 -5.31 5.10 3.07
N VAL A 68 -5.22 5.76 4.22
CA VAL A 68 -4.80 5.19 5.51
C VAL A 68 -5.82 5.57 6.58
N GLY A 69 -5.77 4.93 7.73
CA GLY A 69 -6.58 5.32 8.88
C GLY A 69 -5.99 6.48 9.67
N ASP A 70 -6.55 6.73 10.85
CA ASP A 70 -6.10 7.74 11.81
C ASP A 70 -5.40 7.12 13.04
N ASP A 71 -5.05 5.83 12.96
CA ASP A 71 -4.40 5.07 14.02
C ASP A 71 -2.85 5.12 13.95
N MET A 72 -2.22 4.50 14.94
CA MET A 72 -0.75 4.43 15.05
C MET A 72 -0.10 3.74 13.85
N VAL A 73 -0.72 2.67 13.31
CA VAL A 73 -0.21 1.95 12.14
C VAL A 73 -0.16 2.88 10.92
N SER A 74 -1.21 3.66 10.72
CA SER A 74 -1.30 4.65 9.65
C SER A 74 -0.24 5.76 9.79
N GLN A 75 0.02 6.22 11.02
CA GLN A 75 1.11 7.18 11.27
C GLN A 75 2.47 6.60 10.88
N MET A 76 2.76 5.36 11.27
CA MET A 76 4.01 4.69 10.90
C MET A 76 4.16 4.54 9.38
N ILE A 77 3.07 4.26 8.65
CA ILE A 77 3.08 4.21 7.18
C ILE A 77 3.46 5.58 6.61
N LEU A 78 2.77 6.64 7.04
CA LEU A 78 2.99 8.01 6.54
C LEU A 78 4.42 8.48 6.84
N GLU A 79 4.91 8.27 8.07
CA GLU A 79 6.27 8.62 8.45
C GLU A 79 7.31 7.86 7.62
N SER A 80 7.11 6.56 7.40
CA SER A 80 8.01 5.73 6.59
C SER A 80 8.08 6.19 5.12
N ILE A 81 6.99 6.71 4.57
CA ILE A 81 6.96 7.28 3.21
C ILE A 81 7.58 8.69 3.21
N ALA A 82 7.24 9.53 4.19
CA ALA A 82 7.69 10.91 4.27
C ALA A 82 9.21 11.05 4.45
N VAL A 83 9.89 10.04 5.01
CA VAL A 83 11.37 9.95 5.07
C VAL A 83 12.00 10.09 3.68
N HIS A 84 11.33 9.62 2.62
CA HIS A 84 11.83 9.77 1.26
C HIS A 84 11.57 11.17 0.70
N HIS A 85 10.38 11.70 0.89
CA HIS A 85 10.02 13.10 0.64
C HIS A 85 8.61 13.39 1.17
N PRO A 86 8.37 14.55 1.81
CA PRO A 86 7.06 14.88 2.37
C PRO A 86 5.96 15.00 1.31
N THR A 87 6.27 15.39 0.08
CA THR A 87 5.25 15.49 -0.98
C THR A 87 4.59 14.16 -1.35
N LEU A 88 5.24 13.04 -1.06
CA LEU A 88 4.69 11.71 -1.35
C LEU A 88 3.45 11.38 -0.52
N ILE A 89 3.25 12.02 0.62
CA ILE A 89 2.08 11.78 1.48
C ILE A 89 0.94 12.78 1.28
N GLU A 90 1.15 13.85 0.51
CA GLU A 90 0.18 14.96 0.37
C GLU A 90 -1.18 14.53 -0.19
N ASN A 91 -1.19 13.50 -1.05
CA ASN A 91 -2.41 13.01 -1.70
C ASN A 91 -2.91 11.67 -1.12
N ILE A 92 -2.33 11.22 -0.01
CA ILE A 92 -2.84 10.07 0.74
C ILE A 92 -3.98 10.54 1.64
N LYS A 93 -5.16 9.96 1.48
CA LYS A 93 -6.33 10.35 2.30
C LYS A 93 -6.30 9.65 3.65
N ILE A 94 -6.60 10.41 4.70
CA ILE A 94 -6.78 9.88 6.05
C ILE A 94 -8.26 9.65 6.29
N LEU A 95 -8.64 8.41 6.61
CA LEU A 95 -10.02 8.03 6.92
C LEU A 95 -10.20 7.98 8.43
N GLU A 96 -11.11 8.81 8.94
CA GLU A 96 -11.42 8.91 10.37
C GLU A 96 -12.03 7.60 10.91
N ASN A 97 -11.64 7.21 12.11
CA ASN A 97 -12.09 5.99 12.81
C ASN A 97 -11.81 4.70 12.01
N GLN A 98 -10.77 4.69 11.18
CA GLN A 98 -10.33 3.53 10.43
C GLN A 98 -8.93 3.09 10.89
N HIS A 99 -8.59 1.83 10.64
CA HIS A 99 -7.30 1.26 10.99
C HIS A 99 -6.43 1.07 9.75
N GLY A 100 -5.15 1.39 9.88
CA GLY A 100 -4.15 1.15 8.85
C GLY A 100 -3.98 -0.34 8.53
N SER A 101 -3.66 -0.63 7.28
CA SER A 101 -3.33 -1.99 6.84
C SER A 101 -1.93 -2.39 7.30
N TYR A 102 -1.75 -3.65 7.70
CA TYR A 102 -0.43 -4.18 8.00
C TYR A 102 -0.26 -5.64 7.63
N THR A 103 0.98 -6.05 7.42
CA THR A 103 1.36 -7.44 7.14
C THR A 103 2.46 -7.86 8.10
N MET A 104 2.26 -8.96 8.79
CA MET A 104 3.31 -9.67 9.52
C MET A 104 4.02 -10.60 8.55
N VAL A 105 5.31 -10.38 8.31
CA VAL A 105 6.12 -11.14 7.36
C VAL A 105 7.01 -12.11 8.12
N PHE A 106 6.63 -13.36 8.17
CA PHE A 106 7.41 -14.41 8.80
C PHE A 106 8.34 -15.06 7.78
N SER A 107 9.64 -14.84 7.93
CA SER A 107 10.67 -15.36 7.02
C SER A 107 11.65 -16.25 7.80
N PRO A 108 11.27 -17.48 8.14
CA PRO A 108 12.17 -18.41 8.82
C PRO A 108 13.32 -18.84 7.89
N GLU A 109 14.44 -19.22 8.48
CA GLU A 109 15.62 -19.63 7.71
C GLU A 109 15.31 -20.88 6.86
N ASN A 110 15.74 -20.89 5.61
CA ASN A 110 15.57 -21.98 4.65
C ASN A 110 14.10 -22.36 4.29
N GLN A 111 13.16 -21.45 4.50
CA GLN A 111 11.77 -21.64 4.11
C GLN A 111 11.27 -20.37 3.38
N ASP A 112 10.24 -20.55 2.56
CA ASP A 112 9.55 -19.41 1.98
C ASP A 112 8.78 -18.63 3.07
N ARG A 113 8.57 -17.35 2.85
CA ARG A 113 7.90 -16.46 3.78
C ARG A 113 6.40 -16.77 3.88
N THR A 114 5.87 -16.62 5.09
CA THR A 114 4.43 -16.61 5.35
C THR A 114 3.99 -15.19 5.67
N LEU A 115 2.92 -14.74 5.03
CA LEU A 115 2.33 -13.42 5.21
C LEU A 115 1.01 -13.56 5.96
N ILE A 116 0.87 -12.82 7.07
CA ILE A 116 -0.41 -12.68 7.78
C ILE A 116 -0.81 -11.22 7.66
N HIS A 117 -1.89 -10.98 6.92
CA HIS A 117 -2.29 -9.66 6.47
C HIS A 117 -3.60 -9.21 7.11
N TYR A 118 -3.63 -7.96 7.60
CA TYR A 118 -4.82 -7.24 7.96
C TYR A 118 -5.10 -6.15 6.91
N PRO A 119 -6.23 -6.21 6.19
CA PRO A 119 -6.49 -5.32 5.06
C PRO A 119 -6.72 -3.87 5.47
N GLY A 120 -7.30 -3.60 6.65
CA GLY A 120 -7.52 -2.25 7.13
C GLY A 120 -8.24 -1.36 6.10
N THR A 121 -7.74 -0.14 5.90
CA THR A 121 -8.32 0.82 4.93
C THR A 121 -8.31 0.35 3.48
N ASN A 122 -7.49 -0.63 3.10
CA ASN A 122 -7.54 -1.20 1.74
C ASN A 122 -8.88 -1.89 1.45
N GLU A 123 -9.57 -2.40 2.49
CA GLU A 123 -10.89 -3.02 2.36
C GLU A 123 -11.96 -2.02 1.89
N ASN A 124 -11.77 -0.75 2.27
CA ASN A 124 -12.70 0.34 1.98
C ASN A 124 -12.24 1.24 0.82
N PHE A 125 -11.05 0.99 0.26
CA PHE A 125 -10.52 1.82 -0.82
C PHE A 125 -11.41 1.73 -2.06
N GLY A 126 -11.98 2.86 -2.46
CA GLY A 126 -12.88 3.00 -3.59
C GLY A 126 -12.60 4.24 -4.42
N ILE A 127 -13.40 4.42 -5.46
CA ILE A 127 -13.25 5.48 -6.45
C ILE A 127 -13.29 6.90 -5.84
N GLU A 128 -14.04 7.12 -4.77
CA GLU A 128 -14.14 8.40 -4.07
C GLU A 128 -12.86 8.80 -3.33
N HIS A 129 -11.94 7.86 -3.15
CA HIS A 129 -10.64 8.13 -2.55
C HIS A 129 -9.62 8.66 -3.56
N ILE A 130 -9.97 8.66 -4.85
CA ILE A 130 -9.13 9.20 -5.92
C ILE A 130 -9.64 10.60 -6.28
N ASP A 131 -8.76 11.58 -6.15
CA ASP A 131 -9.02 12.91 -6.67
C ASP A 131 -8.67 12.97 -8.17
N PHE A 132 -9.72 12.99 -8.99
CA PHE A 132 -9.56 12.99 -10.46
C PHE A 132 -8.97 14.29 -11.00
N GLU A 133 -9.05 15.41 -10.28
CA GLU A 133 -8.40 16.65 -10.70
C GLU A 133 -6.87 16.51 -10.75
N LEU A 134 -6.29 15.67 -9.90
CA LEU A 134 -4.87 15.37 -9.89
C LEU A 134 -4.42 14.63 -11.17
N LEU A 135 -5.34 14.02 -11.91
CA LEU A 135 -5.04 13.32 -13.16
C LEU A 135 -4.81 14.28 -14.34
N ASN A 136 -5.17 15.56 -14.21
CA ASN A 136 -4.92 16.55 -15.25
C ASN A 136 -3.42 16.70 -15.59
N GLU A 137 -2.53 16.46 -14.63
CA GLU A 137 -1.07 16.50 -14.80
C GLU A 137 -0.45 15.12 -14.98
N THR A 138 -1.24 14.06 -14.85
CA THR A 138 -0.78 12.67 -14.88
C THR A 138 -0.62 12.16 -16.31
N ALA A 139 0.52 11.57 -16.61
CA ALA A 139 0.78 10.87 -17.87
C ALA A 139 0.38 9.38 -17.79
N ILE A 140 0.68 8.74 -16.65
CA ILE A 140 0.39 7.33 -16.42
C ILE A 140 -0.30 7.18 -15.06
N PHE A 141 -1.40 6.46 -15.03
CA PHE A 141 -2.08 6.01 -13.82
C PHE A 141 -1.84 4.51 -13.66
N HIS A 142 -1.16 4.14 -12.57
CA HIS A 142 -0.90 2.75 -12.20
C HIS A 142 -1.76 2.36 -11.02
N LEU A 143 -2.60 1.34 -11.19
CA LEU A 143 -3.36 0.72 -10.09
C LEU A 143 -2.75 -0.64 -9.77
N GLY A 144 -2.19 -0.76 -8.57
CA GLY A 144 -1.53 -1.99 -8.17
C GLY A 144 -2.31 -2.82 -7.15
N TYR A 145 -2.20 -4.14 -7.32
CA TYR A 145 -2.84 -5.16 -6.48
C TYR A 145 -4.37 -5.04 -6.36
N PRO A 146 -5.13 -4.88 -7.47
CA PRO A 146 -6.60 -4.82 -7.40
C PRO A 146 -7.23 -5.93 -6.56
N PRO A 147 -6.78 -7.20 -6.62
CA PRO A 147 -7.35 -8.28 -5.79
C PRO A 147 -7.26 -8.08 -4.27
N LEU A 148 -6.41 -7.15 -3.80
CA LEU A 148 -6.30 -6.78 -2.40
C LEU A 148 -7.12 -5.53 -2.03
N LEU A 149 -8.00 -5.10 -2.93
CA LEU A 149 -8.90 -3.96 -2.81
C LEU A 149 -10.34 -4.46 -3.04
N PRO A 150 -10.93 -5.22 -2.10
CA PRO A 150 -12.15 -6.00 -2.34
C PRO A 150 -13.34 -5.11 -2.75
N ARG A 151 -13.39 -3.88 -2.30
CA ARG A 151 -14.43 -2.96 -2.70
C ARG A 151 -14.34 -2.54 -4.18
N LEU A 152 -13.13 -2.33 -4.69
CA LEU A 152 -12.94 -2.03 -6.13
C LEU A 152 -13.19 -3.26 -7.02
N VAL A 153 -12.93 -4.44 -6.50
CA VAL A 153 -13.09 -5.71 -7.22
C VAL A 153 -14.29 -6.45 -6.63
N ASP A 154 -15.46 -5.80 -6.61
CA ASP A 154 -16.72 -6.40 -6.27
C ASP A 154 -17.10 -7.53 -7.27
N GLU A 155 -18.12 -8.34 -6.94
CA GLU A 155 -18.52 -9.49 -7.75
C GLU A 155 -18.81 -9.13 -9.22
N ASP A 156 -19.28 -7.91 -9.47
CA ASP A 156 -19.64 -7.42 -10.80
C ASP A 156 -18.49 -6.63 -11.48
N GLY A 157 -17.43 -6.25 -10.74
CA GLY A 157 -16.32 -5.44 -11.25
C GLY A 157 -16.71 -4.02 -11.65
N PHE A 158 -17.88 -3.56 -11.25
CA PHE A 158 -18.48 -2.30 -11.68
C PHE A 158 -17.65 -1.08 -11.23
N GLU A 159 -17.20 -1.07 -9.98
CA GLU A 159 -16.44 0.08 -9.46
C GLU A 159 -15.07 0.19 -10.12
N LEU A 160 -14.42 -0.92 -10.40
CA LEU A 160 -13.14 -0.96 -11.13
C LEU A 160 -13.30 -0.48 -12.59
N GLU A 161 -14.35 -0.92 -13.27
CA GLU A 161 -14.66 -0.44 -14.63
C GLU A 161 -14.92 1.06 -14.65
N LEU A 162 -15.71 1.56 -13.69
CA LEU A 162 -16.01 2.99 -13.55
C LEU A 162 -14.74 3.80 -13.28
N LEU A 163 -13.85 3.31 -12.42
CA LEU A 163 -12.56 3.92 -12.14
C LEU A 163 -11.75 4.09 -13.43
N TYR A 164 -11.54 3.00 -14.17
CA TYR A 164 -10.76 3.06 -15.40
C TYR A 164 -11.43 3.89 -16.50
N SER A 165 -12.76 3.91 -16.58
CA SER A 165 -13.49 4.79 -17.51
C SER A 165 -13.17 6.26 -17.21
N LYS A 166 -13.27 6.70 -15.96
CA LYS A 166 -12.95 8.07 -15.54
C LYS A 166 -11.46 8.43 -15.75
N VAL A 167 -10.56 7.50 -15.49
CA VAL A 167 -9.13 7.71 -15.76
C VAL A 167 -8.88 7.92 -17.25
N LYS A 168 -9.53 7.14 -18.11
CA LYS A 168 -9.41 7.29 -19.57
C LYS A 168 -10.01 8.59 -20.10
N GLU A 169 -11.12 9.07 -19.51
CA GLU A 169 -11.70 10.37 -19.85
C GLU A 169 -10.70 11.52 -19.64
N SER A 170 -9.81 11.40 -18.66
CA SER A 170 -8.73 12.36 -18.40
C SER A 170 -7.57 12.26 -19.42
N GLY A 171 -7.63 11.32 -20.39
CA GLY A 171 -6.61 11.10 -21.41
C GLY A 171 -5.30 10.56 -20.85
N VAL A 172 -5.36 9.80 -19.75
CA VAL A 172 -4.22 9.22 -19.03
C VAL A 172 -4.01 7.78 -19.50
N VAL A 173 -2.75 7.38 -19.65
CA VAL A 173 -2.40 5.97 -19.93
C VAL A 173 -2.57 5.15 -18.64
N THR A 174 -3.21 3.99 -18.73
CA THR A 174 -3.42 3.08 -17.59
C THR A 174 -2.42 1.93 -17.60
N SER A 175 -1.99 1.50 -16.41
CA SER A 175 -1.07 0.39 -16.19
C SER A 175 -1.49 -0.44 -14.98
#